data_e8853acf3d5717a7ce44f989caa65090
#
_entry.id   e8853acf3d5717a7ce44f989caa65090
#
_cell.length_a   1.000
_cell.length_b   1.000
_cell.length_c   1.000
_cell.angle_alpha   90.00
_cell.angle_beta   90.00
_cell.angle_gamma   90.00
#
_symmetry.space_group_name_H-M   'P 1'
#
loop_
_entity.id
_entity.type
_entity.pdbx_description
1 polymer ?
#
loop_
_entity_poly.entity_id
_entity_poly.type
_entity_poly.pdbx_seq_one_letter_code
_entity_poly.pdbx_strand_id
1 'polypeptide(L)'
;MITTKSVENIQLLPFLATDANNLGWLGYGCLKQDRTLIVVNSIGAALQSLYILVYFYYSTTKREVLLKVLGLLALLAAGYGFFTCLTPDEDTRQSYLGLFCSTFTIAMYVSPLADLAKVIRSRSTRCLSFPLTVTTFLASSSWTLYGLQLSDLYIMVPNVPGIVTSVVRLWLFWRYAPGRDKPYRPLHA
;
A
#
# COMPACT_ATOMS: atom_id res chain seq x y z
N MET A 1 9.30 9.80 13.23
CA MET A 1 10.51 9.04 13.60
C MET A 1 11.70 9.96 13.87
N ILE A 2 12.20 10.69 12.89
CA ILE A 2 13.42 11.52 13.03
C ILE A 2 13.22 12.64 14.06
N THR A 3 12.13 13.36 14.02
CA THR A 3 11.82 14.48 14.92
C THR A 3 11.54 14.03 16.36
N THR A 4 10.82 12.92 16.51
CA THR A 4 10.44 12.38 17.83
C THR A 4 11.46 11.40 18.41
N LYS A 5 12.45 10.97 17.62
CA LYS A 5 13.44 9.93 17.94
C LYS A 5 12.79 8.64 18.52
N SER A 6 11.54 8.36 18.13
CA SER A 6 10.75 7.23 18.60
C SER A 6 9.88 6.66 17.51
N VAL A 7 9.57 5.36 17.60
CA VAL A 7 8.68 4.59 16.71
C VAL A 7 7.46 4.01 17.44
N GLU A 8 7.22 4.38 18.71
CA GLU A 8 6.16 3.79 19.55
C GLU A 8 4.76 3.84 18.94
N ASN A 9 4.45 4.90 18.19
CA ASN A 9 3.15 5.08 17.55
C ASN A 9 3.16 4.72 16.04
N ILE A 10 4.19 4.03 15.58
CA ILE A 10 4.38 3.73 14.17
C ILE A 10 4.45 2.21 13.99
N GLN A 11 3.57 1.67 13.15
CA GLN A 11 3.57 0.24 12.85
C GLN A 11 4.60 -0.08 11.76
N LEU A 12 5.41 -1.11 11.98
CA LEU A 12 6.41 -1.58 10.99
C LEU A 12 5.77 -2.33 9.82
N LEU A 13 4.69 -3.08 10.08
CA LEU A 13 4.08 -3.98 9.10
C LEU A 13 3.67 -3.30 7.78
N PRO A 14 3.07 -2.09 7.77
CA PRO A 14 2.78 -1.38 6.52
C PRO A 14 4.01 -1.09 5.67
N PHE A 15 5.15 -0.75 6.27
CA PHE A 15 6.39 -0.52 5.52
C PHE A 15 6.91 -1.79 4.88
N LEU A 16 6.91 -2.91 5.63
CA LEU A 16 7.31 -4.22 5.13
C LEU A 16 6.38 -4.70 4.00
N ALA A 17 5.07 -4.55 4.18
CA ALA A 17 4.09 -4.94 3.16
C ALA A 17 4.25 -4.11 1.87
N THR A 18 4.45 -2.79 2.00
CA THR A 18 4.66 -1.93 0.83
C THR A 18 5.99 -2.23 0.13
N ASP A 19 7.04 -2.52 0.89
CA ASP A 19 8.34 -2.91 0.33
C ASP A 19 8.24 -4.23 -0.45
N ALA A 20 7.61 -5.24 0.15
CA ALA A 20 7.34 -6.52 -0.51
C ALA A 20 6.50 -6.34 -1.80
N ASN A 21 5.49 -5.48 -1.76
CA ASN A 21 4.67 -5.17 -2.93
C ASN A 21 5.49 -4.52 -4.04
N ASN A 22 6.32 -3.52 -3.71
CA ASN A 22 7.20 -2.88 -4.68
C ASN A 22 8.21 -3.88 -5.29
N LEU A 23 8.82 -4.74 -4.46
CA LEU A 23 9.75 -5.77 -4.94
C LEU A 23 9.06 -6.80 -5.83
N GLY A 24 7.83 -7.20 -5.50
CA GLY A 24 7.01 -8.07 -6.36
C GLY A 24 6.73 -7.44 -7.72
N TRP A 25 6.24 -6.20 -7.75
CA TRP A 25 5.97 -5.47 -9.00
C TRP A 25 7.25 -5.13 -9.77
N LEU A 26 8.37 -4.90 -9.09
CA LEU A 26 9.68 -4.78 -9.73
C LEU A 26 10.06 -6.07 -10.46
N GLY A 27 9.92 -7.23 -9.81
CA GLY A 27 10.14 -8.54 -10.43
C GLY A 27 9.24 -8.77 -11.64
N TYR A 28 7.94 -8.44 -11.54
CA TYR A 28 6.99 -8.51 -12.64
C TYR A 28 7.42 -7.60 -13.80
N GLY A 29 7.81 -6.36 -13.51
CA GLY A 29 8.31 -5.41 -14.50
C GLY A 29 9.59 -5.90 -15.19
N CYS A 30 10.50 -6.56 -14.48
CA CYS A 30 11.69 -7.16 -15.06
C CYS A 30 11.35 -8.30 -16.03
N LEU A 31 10.43 -9.20 -15.66
CA LEU A 31 9.96 -10.27 -16.57
C LEU A 31 9.29 -9.71 -17.81
N LYS A 32 8.49 -8.65 -17.64
CA LYS A 32 7.77 -8.00 -18.74
C LYS A 32 8.64 -7.04 -19.56
N GLN A 33 9.87 -6.76 -19.15
CA GLN A 33 10.75 -5.74 -19.72
C GLN A 33 10.12 -4.33 -19.74
N ASP A 34 9.27 -4.04 -18.76
CA ASP A 34 8.55 -2.79 -18.63
C ASP A 34 9.33 -1.78 -17.81
N ARG A 35 9.90 -0.78 -18.49
CA ARG A 35 10.74 0.26 -17.86
C ARG A 35 9.99 1.09 -16.83
N THR A 36 8.70 1.37 -17.02
CA THR A 36 7.90 2.16 -16.10
C THR A 36 7.71 1.42 -14.78
N LEU A 37 7.32 0.14 -14.85
CA LEU A 37 7.21 -0.72 -13.67
C LEU A 37 8.55 -0.84 -12.94
N ILE A 38 9.65 -1.08 -13.68
CA ILE A 38 11.00 -1.21 -13.11
C ILE A 38 11.39 0.06 -12.35
N VAL A 39 11.32 1.23 -13.00
CA VAL A 39 11.78 2.50 -12.41
C VAL A 39 10.94 2.88 -11.20
N VAL A 40 9.61 2.88 -11.33
CA VAL A 40 8.73 3.33 -10.25
C VAL A 40 8.82 2.41 -9.03
N ASN A 41 8.82 1.09 -9.24
CA ASN A 41 8.88 0.15 -8.13
C ASN A 41 10.30 0.05 -7.51
N SER A 42 11.37 0.28 -8.28
CA SER A 42 12.72 0.42 -7.72
C SER A 42 12.84 1.63 -6.78
N ILE A 43 12.29 2.78 -7.18
CA ILE A 43 12.25 3.98 -6.33
C ILE A 43 11.40 3.69 -5.09
N GLY A 44 10.22 3.07 -5.27
CA GLY A 44 9.34 2.70 -4.17
C GLY A 44 10.00 1.77 -3.16
N ALA A 45 10.66 0.70 -3.61
CA ALA A 45 11.41 -0.23 -2.77
C ALA A 45 12.57 0.46 -2.04
N ALA A 46 13.36 1.29 -2.74
CA ALA A 46 14.46 2.03 -2.10
C ALA A 46 13.97 2.96 -0.98
N LEU A 47 12.87 3.69 -1.20
CA LEU A 47 12.28 4.56 -0.17
C LEU A 47 11.72 3.75 1.02
N GLN A 48 11.04 2.64 0.77
CA GLN A 48 10.51 1.79 1.85
C GLN A 48 11.64 1.14 2.66
N SER A 49 12.67 0.64 1.99
CA SER A 49 13.87 0.11 2.65
C SER A 49 14.53 1.17 3.53
N LEU A 50 14.61 2.43 3.06
CA LEU A 50 15.11 3.55 3.87
C LEU A 50 14.23 3.79 5.11
N TYR A 51 12.90 3.77 4.97
CA TYR A 51 11.98 3.90 6.11
C TYR A 51 12.15 2.75 7.11
N ILE A 52 12.34 1.52 6.64
CA ILE A 52 12.60 0.34 7.49
C ILE A 52 13.93 0.50 8.25
N LEU A 53 14.98 0.99 7.59
CA LEU A 53 16.27 1.28 8.23
C LEU A 53 16.15 2.36 9.31
N VAL A 54 15.45 3.45 9.02
CA VAL A 54 15.18 4.51 10.00
C VAL A 54 14.33 3.98 11.16
N TYR A 55 13.33 3.15 10.88
CA TYR A 55 12.55 2.48 11.91
C TYR A 55 13.41 1.60 12.81
N PHE A 56 14.28 0.79 12.22
CA PHE A 56 15.22 -0.07 12.95
C PHE A 56 16.16 0.74 13.84
N TYR A 57 16.68 1.87 13.32
CA TYR A 57 17.59 2.72 14.07
C TYR A 57 16.96 3.27 15.35
N TYR A 58 15.71 3.74 15.28
CA TYR A 58 14.98 4.33 16.42
C TYR A 58 14.17 3.32 17.24
N SER A 59 14.10 2.05 16.83
CA SER A 59 13.37 1.02 17.56
C SER A 59 14.13 0.57 18.81
N THR A 60 13.39 0.38 19.90
CA THR A 60 13.88 -0.23 21.14
C THR A 60 13.90 -1.78 21.04
N THR A 61 13.04 -2.37 20.20
CA THR A 61 12.91 -3.81 19.99
C THR A 61 13.60 -4.28 18.71
N LYS A 62 14.89 -3.97 18.57
CA LYS A 62 15.66 -4.25 17.33
C LYS A 62 15.61 -5.71 16.89
N ARG A 63 15.58 -6.67 17.83
CA ARG A 63 15.51 -8.10 17.53
C ARG A 63 14.21 -8.46 16.81
N GLU A 64 13.07 -7.94 17.26
CA GLU A 64 11.78 -8.18 16.59
C GLU A 64 11.73 -7.58 15.20
N VAL A 65 12.25 -6.37 15.02
CA VAL A 65 12.35 -5.73 13.70
C VAL A 65 13.21 -6.56 12.78
N LEU A 66 14.38 -6.99 13.23
CA LEU A 66 15.30 -7.81 12.45
C LEU A 66 14.65 -9.15 12.05
N LEU A 67 13.98 -9.83 12.98
CA LEU A 67 13.28 -11.11 12.69
C LEU A 67 12.17 -10.92 11.65
N LYS A 68 11.41 -9.83 11.70
CA LYS A 68 10.37 -9.52 10.70
C LYS A 68 10.97 -9.23 9.33
N VAL A 69 12.07 -8.46 9.28
CA VAL A 69 12.79 -8.19 8.03
C VAL A 69 13.39 -9.47 7.45
N LEU A 70 14.06 -10.28 8.26
CA LEU A 70 14.61 -11.58 7.81
C LEU A 70 13.51 -12.53 7.34
N GLY A 71 12.37 -12.57 8.03
CA GLY A 71 11.20 -13.35 7.61
C GLY A 71 10.68 -12.91 6.24
N LEU A 72 10.61 -11.59 5.99
CA LEU A 72 10.23 -11.04 4.68
C LEU A 72 11.24 -11.44 3.60
N LEU A 73 12.55 -11.28 3.86
CA LEU A 73 13.60 -11.64 2.90
C LEU A 73 13.58 -13.14 2.60
N ALA A 74 13.37 -13.98 3.61
CA ALA A 74 13.24 -15.43 3.42
C ALA A 74 12.01 -15.79 2.56
N LEU A 75 10.88 -15.13 2.78
CA LEU A 75 9.66 -15.31 1.98
C LEU A 75 9.89 -14.88 0.52
N LEU A 76 10.52 -13.74 0.30
CA LEU A 76 10.86 -13.25 -1.05
C LEU A 76 11.84 -14.18 -1.75
N ALA A 77 12.87 -14.67 -1.04
CA ALA A 77 13.84 -15.63 -1.58
C ALA A 77 13.17 -16.97 -1.94
N ALA A 78 12.30 -17.48 -1.07
CA ALA A 78 11.53 -18.70 -1.35
C ALA A 78 10.58 -18.52 -2.55
N GLY A 79 9.90 -17.38 -2.65
CA GLY A 79 9.07 -17.02 -3.80
C GLY A 79 9.89 -16.94 -5.09
N TYR A 80 11.02 -16.26 -5.05
CA TYR A 80 11.92 -16.18 -6.20
C TYR A 80 12.41 -17.58 -6.63
N GLY A 81 12.85 -18.43 -5.68
CA GLY A 81 13.25 -19.81 -5.95
C GLY A 81 12.11 -20.64 -6.56
N PHE A 82 10.88 -20.49 -6.03
CA PHE A 82 9.70 -21.15 -6.58
C PHE A 82 9.48 -20.74 -8.04
N PHE A 83 9.44 -19.46 -8.35
CA PHE A 83 9.19 -18.96 -9.70
C PHE A 83 10.32 -19.31 -10.69
N THR A 84 11.58 -19.38 -10.23
CA THR A 84 12.69 -19.70 -11.13
C THR A 84 12.88 -21.19 -11.37
N CYS A 85 12.67 -22.03 -10.33
CA CYS A 85 12.95 -23.46 -10.40
C CYS A 85 11.75 -24.29 -10.85
N LEU A 86 10.51 -23.91 -10.44
CA LEU A 86 9.30 -24.71 -10.68
C LEU A 86 8.46 -24.23 -11.87
N THR A 87 8.72 -23.03 -12.39
CA THR A 87 8.03 -22.48 -13.57
C THR A 87 9.04 -22.15 -14.68
N PRO A 88 9.43 -23.11 -15.50
CA PRO A 88 10.44 -22.90 -16.57
C PRO A 88 9.95 -22.00 -17.70
N ASP A 89 8.65 -21.98 -17.96
CA ASP A 89 8.05 -21.16 -19.00
C ASP A 89 7.86 -19.69 -18.55
N GLU A 90 8.34 -18.74 -19.38
CA GLU A 90 8.32 -17.30 -19.04
C GLU A 90 6.92 -16.74 -18.94
N ASP A 91 6.01 -17.13 -19.84
CA ASP A 91 4.62 -16.64 -19.86
C ASP A 91 3.86 -17.12 -18.63
N THR A 92 4.04 -18.37 -18.25
CA THR A 92 3.46 -18.95 -17.03
C THR A 92 4.02 -18.27 -15.77
N ARG A 93 5.32 -18.01 -15.74
CA ARG A 93 5.99 -17.29 -14.64
C ARG A 93 5.45 -15.87 -14.50
N GLN A 94 5.31 -15.16 -15.61
CA GLN A 94 4.75 -13.81 -15.63
C GLN A 94 3.30 -13.81 -15.11
N SER A 95 2.48 -14.77 -15.56
CA SER A 95 1.07 -14.88 -15.14
C SER A 95 0.93 -15.16 -13.65
N TYR A 96 1.71 -16.09 -13.10
CA TYR A 96 1.67 -16.40 -11.66
C TYR A 96 2.17 -15.25 -10.80
N LEU A 97 3.26 -14.60 -11.21
CA LEU A 97 3.78 -13.45 -10.48
C LEU A 97 2.80 -12.26 -10.54
N GLY A 98 2.21 -12.01 -11.71
CA GLY A 98 1.17 -10.98 -11.89
C GLY A 98 -0.06 -11.25 -11.00
N LEU A 99 -0.54 -12.49 -10.96
CA LEU A 99 -1.65 -12.90 -10.08
C LEU A 99 -1.29 -12.72 -8.60
N PHE A 100 -0.10 -13.13 -8.20
CA PHE A 100 0.39 -12.96 -6.84
C PHE A 100 0.45 -11.48 -6.44
N CYS A 101 1.10 -10.64 -7.25
CA CYS A 101 1.19 -9.19 -7.01
C CYS A 101 -0.18 -8.53 -6.94
N SER A 102 -1.10 -8.88 -7.86
CA SER A 102 -2.47 -8.37 -7.89
C SER A 102 -3.23 -8.74 -6.62
N THR A 103 -3.20 -10.00 -6.22
CA THR A 103 -3.87 -10.50 -5.01
C THR A 103 -3.31 -9.83 -3.76
N PHE A 104 -1.98 -9.72 -3.67
CA PHE A 104 -1.32 -9.06 -2.55
C PHE A 104 -1.70 -7.58 -2.46
N THR A 105 -1.69 -6.86 -3.58
CA THR A 105 -2.11 -5.45 -3.64
C THR A 105 -3.56 -5.28 -3.22
N ILE A 106 -4.48 -6.14 -3.67
CA ILE A 106 -5.89 -6.11 -3.25
C ILE A 106 -6.01 -6.35 -1.74
N ALA A 107 -5.28 -7.33 -1.21
CA ALA A 107 -5.28 -7.63 0.23
C ALA A 107 -4.82 -6.43 1.09
N MET A 108 -3.91 -5.59 0.59
CA MET A 108 -3.48 -4.36 1.29
C MET A 108 -4.62 -3.35 1.47
N TYR A 109 -5.70 -3.40 0.69
CA TYR A 109 -6.87 -2.54 0.86
C TYR A 109 -7.82 -2.95 1.99
N VAL A 110 -7.59 -4.10 2.64
CA VAL A 110 -8.41 -4.52 3.81
C VAL A 110 -8.32 -3.50 4.94
N SER A 111 -7.13 -2.97 5.25
CA SER A 111 -6.96 -1.93 6.29
C SER A 111 -7.67 -0.62 5.95
N PRO A 112 -7.52 -0.03 4.74
CA PRO A 112 -8.31 1.10 4.28
C PRO A 112 -9.83 0.91 4.39
N LEU A 113 -10.34 -0.28 4.09
CA LEU A 113 -11.77 -0.59 4.23
C LEU A 113 -12.22 -0.61 5.71
N ALA A 114 -11.39 -1.15 6.61
CA ALA A 114 -11.67 -1.11 8.05
C ALA A 114 -11.73 0.34 8.58
N ASP A 115 -10.88 1.23 8.08
CA ASP A 115 -10.92 2.65 8.43
C ASP A 115 -12.19 3.34 7.92
N LEU A 116 -12.69 2.99 6.73
CA LEU A 116 -13.99 3.47 6.25
C LEU A 116 -15.13 3.05 7.19
N ALA A 117 -15.14 1.81 7.66
CA ALA A 117 -16.14 1.33 8.60
C ALA A 117 -16.09 2.12 9.93
N LYS A 118 -14.89 2.45 10.43
CA LYS A 118 -14.73 3.32 11.62
C LYS A 118 -15.30 4.70 11.42
N VAL A 119 -15.02 5.34 10.26
CA VAL A 119 -15.54 6.69 9.93
C VAL A 119 -17.05 6.70 9.86
N ILE A 120 -17.66 5.70 9.22
CA ILE A 120 -19.13 5.61 9.11
C ILE A 120 -19.76 5.47 10.51
N ARG A 121 -19.17 4.64 11.38
CA ARG A 121 -19.66 4.43 12.76
C ARG A 121 -19.47 5.67 13.64
N SER A 122 -18.29 6.31 13.57
CA SER A 122 -17.95 7.46 14.42
C SER A 122 -18.47 8.80 13.87
N ARG A 123 -18.92 8.83 12.61
CA ARG A 123 -19.30 10.06 11.87
C ARG A 123 -18.20 11.12 11.88
N SER A 124 -16.94 10.71 11.94
CA SER A 124 -15.78 11.59 12.04
C SER A 124 -14.66 11.12 11.12
N THR A 125 -14.09 12.05 10.35
CA THR A 125 -13.00 11.80 9.41
C THR A 125 -11.60 12.00 10.03
N ARG A 126 -11.50 12.16 11.35
CA ARG A 126 -10.21 12.45 12.05
C ARG A 126 -9.13 11.38 11.83
N CYS A 127 -9.52 10.12 11.59
CA CYS A 127 -8.57 9.03 11.30
C CYS A 127 -8.14 8.97 9.84
N LEU A 128 -8.74 9.77 8.95
CA LEU A 128 -8.39 9.80 7.53
C LEU A 128 -7.46 10.98 7.22
N SER A 129 -6.48 10.75 6.36
CA SER A 129 -5.61 11.79 5.80
C SER A 129 -6.14 12.21 4.44
N PHE A 130 -6.54 13.47 4.29
CA PHE A 130 -7.01 14.02 3.02
C PHE A 130 -5.92 13.99 1.94
N PRO A 131 -4.67 14.47 2.20
CA PRO A 131 -3.60 14.38 1.20
C PRO A 131 -3.32 12.95 0.75
N LEU A 132 -3.29 12.00 1.70
CA LEU A 132 -3.09 10.58 1.37
C LEU A 132 -4.23 10.04 0.51
N THR A 133 -5.47 10.44 0.75
CA THR A 133 -6.62 10.02 -0.07
C THR A 133 -6.50 10.52 -1.51
N VAL A 134 -6.14 11.80 -1.70
CA VAL A 134 -5.95 12.38 -3.02
C VAL A 134 -4.79 11.70 -3.77
N THR A 135 -3.65 11.51 -3.11
CA THR A 135 -2.50 10.85 -3.74
C THR A 135 -2.79 9.39 -4.08
N THR A 136 -3.52 8.65 -3.23
CA THR A 136 -3.97 7.29 -3.53
C THR A 136 -4.90 7.26 -4.73
N PHE A 137 -5.86 8.19 -4.81
CA PHE A 137 -6.76 8.30 -5.96
C PHE A 137 -5.99 8.52 -7.26
N LEU A 138 -5.06 9.49 -7.27
CA LEU A 138 -4.25 9.80 -8.44
C LEU A 138 -3.36 8.62 -8.84
N ALA A 139 -2.67 8.01 -7.89
CA ALA A 139 -1.79 6.86 -8.14
C ALA A 139 -2.59 5.66 -8.69
N SER A 140 -3.69 5.27 -8.05
CA SER A 140 -4.52 4.15 -8.49
C SER A 140 -5.15 4.41 -9.85
N SER A 141 -5.60 5.64 -10.13
CA SER A 141 -6.12 6.01 -11.45
C SER A 141 -5.03 5.94 -12.51
N SER A 142 -3.83 6.44 -12.24
CA SER A 142 -2.70 6.37 -13.17
C SER A 142 -2.31 4.92 -13.49
N TRP A 143 -2.22 4.04 -12.48
CA TRP A 143 -1.92 2.64 -12.69
C TRP A 143 -3.05 1.89 -13.41
N THR A 144 -4.31 2.22 -13.15
CA THR A 144 -5.45 1.64 -13.89
C THR A 144 -5.40 2.03 -15.35
N LEU A 145 -5.16 3.31 -15.68
CA LEU A 145 -5.03 3.79 -17.05
C LEU A 145 -3.81 3.17 -17.74
N TYR A 146 -2.70 3.04 -17.03
CA TYR A 146 -1.50 2.38 -17.56
C TYR A 146 -1.75 0.91 -17.88
N GLY A 147 -2.39 0.18 -16.97
CA GLY A 147 -2.80 -1.21 -17.19
C GLY A 147 -3.77 -1.36 -18.37
N LEU A 148 -4.71 -0.43 -18.54
CA LEU A 148 -5.62 -0.39 -19.70
C LEU A 148 -4.84 -0.18 -21.00
N GLN A 149 -3.89 0.76 -21.03
CA GLN A 149 -3.06 1.05 -22.20
C GLN A 149 -2.23 -0.18 -22.63
N LEU A 150 -1.74 -0.94 -21.68
CA LEU A 150 -0.96 -2.16 -21.90
C LEU A 150 -1.83 -3.41 -22.10
N SER A 151 -3.16 -3.29 -21.98
CA SER A 151 -4.09 -4.43 -21.91
C SER A 151 -3.71 -5.45 -20.84
N ASP A 152 -3.14 -4.98 -19.72
CA ASP A 152 -2.65 -5.79 -18.62
C ASP A 152 -3.61 -5.75 -17.42
N LEU A 153 -4.41 -6.82 -17.28
CA LEU A 153 -5.38 -6.95 -16.20
C LEU A 153 -4.71 -7.08 -14.81
N TYR A 154 -3.50 -7.64 -14.75
CA TYR A 154 -2.77 -7.77 -13.47
C TYR A 154 -2.41 -6.40 -12.89
N ILE A 155 -2.09 -5.41 -13.72
CA ILE A 155 -1.83 -4.03 -13.30
C ILE A 155 -3.15 -3.29 -13.04
N MET A 156 -4.15 -3.44 -13.92
CA MET A 156 -5.39 -2.67 -13.87
C MET A 156 -6.26 -3.05 -12.66
N VAL A 157 -6.59 -4.33 -12.52
CA VAL A 157 -7.59 -4.82 -11.56
C VAL A 157 -7.25 -4.47 -10.11
N PRO A 158 -6.00 -4.66 -9.60
CA PRO A 158 -5.68 -4.38 -8.20
C PRO A 158 -5.75 -2.89 -7.84
N ASN A 159 -5.74 -1.99 -8.80
CA ASN A 159 -5.83 -0.55 -8.56
C ASN A 159 -7.28 -0.03 -8.49
N VAL A 160 -8.25 -0.76 -9.03
CA VAL A 160 -9.68 -0.40 -8.96
C VAL A 160 -10.19 -0.22 -7.52
N PRO A 161 -9.90 -1.13 -6.56
CA PRO A 161 -10.26 -0.91 -5.16
C PRO A 161 -9.70 0.40 -4.58
N GLY A 162 -8.49 0.81 -5.00
CA GLY A 162 -7.88 2.07 -4.59
C GLY A 162 -8.67 3.29 -5.07
N ILE A 163 -9.17 3.27 -6.30
CA ILE A 163 -10.04 4.33 -6.83
C ILE A 163 -11.35 4.37 -6.04
N VAL A 164 -12.02 3.23 -5.89
CA VAL A 164 -13.32 3.13 -5.20
C VAL A 164 -13.22 3.60 -3.75
N THR A 165 -12.24 3.09 -3.00
CA THR A 165 -12.03 3.49 -1.61
C THR A 165 -11.69 4.97 -1.47
N SER A 166 -10.92 5.54 -2.40
CA SER A 166 -10.58 6.97 -2.40
C SER A 166 -11.80 7.84 -2.69
N VAL A 167 -12.63 7.47 -3.67
CA VAL A 167 -13.90 8.18 -3.96
C VAL A 167 -14.82 8.17 -2.73
N VAL A 168 -14.98 7.01 -2.09
CA VAL A 168 -15.78 6.91 -0.85
C VAL A 168 -15.20 7.79 0.26
N ARG A 169 -13.86 7.81 0.44
CA ARG A 169 -13.21 8.67 1.44
C ARG A 169 -13.43 10.16 1.15
N LEU A 170 -13.30 10.58 -0.11
CA LEU A 170 -13.55 11.97 -0.51
C LEU A 170 -15.01 12.36 -0.24
N TRP A 171 -15.96 11.47 -0.55
CA TRP A 171 -17.36 11.68 -0.20
C TRP A 171 -17.58 11.78 1.31
N LEU A 172 -16.91 10.95 2.12
CA LEU A 172 -16.99 11.03 3.59
C LEU A 172 -16.40 12.34 4.13
N PHE A 173 -15.28 12.84 3.57
CA PHE A 173 -14.75 14.16 3.91
C PHE A 173 -15.78 15.27 3.63
N TRP A 174 -16.46 15.20 2.49
CA TRP A 174 -17.53 16.14 2.18
C TRP A 174 -18.75 15.98 3.11
N ARG A 175 -19.13 14.76 3.44
CA ARG A 175 -20.33 14.43 4.26
C ARG A 175 -20.14 14.80 5.73
N TYR A 176 -18.94 14.58 6.27
CA TYR A 176 -18.58 14.82 7.66
C TYR A 176 -17.57 15.96 7.82
N ALA A 177 -17.63 16.99 6.96
CA ALA A 177 -16.76 18.16 7.06
C ALA A 177 -16.88 18.82 8.44
N PRO A 178 -15.76 19.19 9.08
CA PRO A 178 -15.79 19.97 10.31
C PRO A 178 -16.49 21.30 10.06
N GLY A 179 -17.61 21.55 10.72
CA GLY A 179 -18.42 22.79 10.55
C GLY A 179 -19.86 22.55 10.08
N ARG A 180 -20.24 21.32 9.73
CA ARG A 180 -21.67 20.95 9.54
C ARG A 180 -22.35 20.47 10.83
N ASP A 181 -21.62 20.34 11.93
CA ASP A 181 -22.22 20.14 13.24
C ASP A 181 -23.00 21.41 13.58
N LYS A 182 -24.30 21.22 13.85
CA LYS A 182 -25.26 22.27 14.21
C LYS A 182 -24.64 23.21 15.25
N PRO A 183 -24.84 24.52 15.15
CA PRO A 183 -24.40 25.44 16.17
C PRO A 183 -24.92 24.96 17.52
N TYR A 184 -24.04 24.86 18.50
CA TYR A 184 -24.37 24.58 19.90
C TYR A 184 -25.50 25.53 20.31
N ARG A 185 -26.68 25.01 20.52
CA ARG A 185 -27.79 25.74 21.06
C ARG A 185 -27.58 25.76 22.57
N PRO A 186 -27.18 26.89 23.20
CA PRO A 186 -27.12 26.93 24.64
C PRO A 186 -28.53 26.66 25.16
N LEU A 187 -28.67 25.68 26.02
CA LEU A 187 -29.88 25.51 26.81
C LEU A 187 -29.95 26.74 27.70
N HIS A 188 -30.82 27.66 27.37
CA HIS A 188 -31.17 28.73 28.28
C HIS A 188 -31.80 28.09 29.52
N ALA A 189 -31.15 28.34 30.67
CA ALA A 189 -31.67 28.10 31.99
C ALA A 189 -32.93 28.96 32.22
#